data_30137b8c1ebb1e22d52e7790ac7b9ccf
#
_entry.id   30137b8c1ebb1e22d52e7790ac7b9ccf
#
_cell.length_a   1.000
_cell.length_b   1.000
_cell.length_c   1.000
_cell.angle_alpha   90.00
_cell.angle_beta   90.00
_cell.angle_gamma   90.00
#
_symmetry.space_group_name_H-M   'P 1'
#
loop_
_entity.id
_entity.type
_entity.pdbx_description
1 polymer ?
#
loop_
_entity_poly.entity_id
_entity_poly.type
_entity_poly.pdbx_seq_one_letter_code
_entity_poly.pdbx_strand_id
1 'polypeptide(L)'
;LSDKNKRSNVAVFVPHNGCPHMCSFCNQRSITGQQYQPAPQDVKKAALTALKTMGEFSKDSEIAFFGGSFTAIDRDYMVSLLKAAYEFHDVFKGVRISTRPDCIDEEVLDLLKSYNVTAIELGAQSMDDEVLAANNRGHSAEQVEKASKFIKEKGFSLGLQMMTGLYKSTLEKDMETALKIAALQPDTVRIYPTVIMKNTALGDLYLGGEYKPYSFEDTVKLCSDMLKLFMDKNIKVIRLGLHYSEELLRDRLAGAYHPAFREICDSRCFLENIKAAFDGRENLDIRTLPNGKPLIKRKKALINVAKGSVSKAVGQSGTNKKYIFEKGYIPVFKEDESLKNFDVKIQILE
;
A
#
# COMPACT_ATOMS: atom_id res chain seq x y z
N LEU A 1 18.75 16.68 -3.32
CA LEU A 1 17.75 17.15 -4.28
C LEU A 1 16.62 16.14 -4.26
N SER A 2 15.50 16.46 -3.57
CA SER A 2 14.30 15.63 -3.52
C SER A 2 13.78 15.46 -4.94
N ASP A 3 13.47 14.25 -5.28
CA ASP A 3 12.86 13.83 -6.54
C ASP A 3 11.55 14.62 -6.75
N LYS A 4 11.65 15.78 -7.42
CA LYS A 4 10.49 16.67 -7.70
C LYS A 4 9.54 16.10 -8.76
N ASN A 5 9.83 14.91 -9.29
CA ASN A 5 9.06 14.24 -10.34
C ASN A 5 8.14 13.15 -9.80
N LYS A 6 7.50 13.35 -8.65
CA LYS A 6 6.52 12.39 -8.18
C LYS A 6 5.27 12.49 -9.05
N ARG A 7 5.08 11.53 -9.96
CA ARG A 7 3.82 11.29 -10.67
C ARG A 7 2.73 11.11 -9.61
N SER A 8 1.82 12.05 -9.53
CA SER A 8 0.70 12.01 -8.58
C SER A 8 -0.60 12.08 -9.36
N ASN A 9 -1.56 11.24 -8.99
CA ASN A 9 -2.90 11.32 -9.57
C ASN A 9 -3.66 12.52 -9.02
N VAL A 10 -4.57 13.06 -9.81
CA VAL A 10 -5.54 14.09 -9.39
C VAL A 10 -6.66 13.40 -8.63
N ALA A 11 -6.59 13.42 -7.31
CA ALA A 11 -7.56 12.73 -6.47
C ALA A 11 -8.87 13.51 -6.38
N VAL A 12 -9.97 12.84 -6.72
CA VAL A 12 -11.35 13.30 -6.49
C VAL A 12 -12.01 12.27 -5.58
N PHE A 13 -12.41 12.72 -4.41
CA PHE A 13 -13.00 11.83 -3.42
C PHE A 13 -14.52 11.77 -3.58
N VAL A 14 -15.08 10.56 -3.80
CA VAL A 14 -16.53 10.32 -3.93
C VAL A 14 -16.98 9.49 -2.73
N PRO A 15 -17.54 10.13 -1.67
CA PRO A 15 -17.93 9.41 -0.48
C PRO A 15 -19.15 8.49 -0.71
N HIS A 16 -19.33 7.64 0.14
CA HIS A 16 -20.21 6.53 0.49
C HIS A 16 -21.59 6.30 -0.15
N ASN A 17 -22.15 7.15 -1.01
CA ASN A 17 -23.54 6.98 -1.48
C ASN A 17 -23.78 5.75 -2.37
N GLY A 18 -22.74 5.01 -2.74
CA GLY A 18 -22.85 3.83 -3.60
C GLY A 18 -22.53 2.49 -2.92
N CYS A 19 -22.23 2.45 -1.61
CA CYS A 19 -21.91 1.18 -0.98
C CYS A 19 -23.16 0.48 -0.47
N PRO A 20 -23.59 -0.65 -1.06
CA PRO A 20 -24.80 -1.39 -0.65
C PRO A 20 -24.63 -2.08 0.72
N HIS A 21 -23.41 -2.25 1.20
CA HIS A 21 -23.06 -2.90 2.46
C HIS A 21 -22.20 -2.00 3.34
N MET A 22 -22.47 -1.98 4.64
CA MET A 22 -21.61 -1.37 5.63
C MET A 22 -20.55 -2.37 6.09
N CYS A 23 -19.34 -2.27 5.55
CA CYS A 23 -18.23 -3.11 5.99
C CYS A 23 -17.89 -2.86 7.46
N SER A 24 -17.56 -3.92 8.21
CA SER A 24 -17.31 -3.84 9.65
C SER A 24 -16.24 -2.84 10.07
N PHE A 25 -15.26 -2.61 9.23
CA PHE A 25 -14.07 -1.76 9.46
C PHE A 25 -14.20 -0.34 8.90
N CYS A 26 -15.27 -0.02 8.16
CA CYS A 26 -15.31 1.17 7.33
C CYS A 26 -16.00 2.34 8.04
N ASN A 27 -15.23 3.42 8.23
CA ASN A 27 -15.74 4.73 8.58
C ASN A 27 -15.08 5.77 7.66
N GLN A 28 -15.61 5.92 6.44
CA GLN A 28 -15.02 6.84 5.45
C GLN A 28 -15.03 8.29 5.93
N ARG A 29 -16.01 8.71 6.74
CA ARG A 29 -16.07 10.07 7.28
C ARG A 29 -14.87 10.38 8.16
N SER A 30 -14.47 9.44 9.01
CA SER A 30 -13.29 9.58 9.88
C SER A 30 -11.97 9.36 9.15
N ILE A 31 -11.97 8.60 8.03
CA ILE A 31 -10.72 8.32 7.30
C ILE A 31 -10.34 9.48 6.37
N THR A 32 -11.30 10.22 5.84
CA THR A 32 -11.08 11.20 4.77
C THR A 32 -11.47 12.63 5.11
N GLY A 33 -12.25 12.83 6.17
CA GLY A 33 -12.78 14.14 6.57
C GLY A 33 -13.80 14.76 5.59
N GLN A 34 -14.07 14.12 4.45
CA GLN A 34 -14.99 14.67 3.44
C GLN A 34 -16.43 14.22 3.67
N GLN A 35 -17.35 15.17 3.62
CA GLN A 35 -18.76 14.95 3.92
C GLN A 35 -19.70 15.27 2.76
N TYR A 36 -19.21 15.87 1.67
CA TYR A 36 -20.05 16.26 0.53
C TYR A 36 -19.71 15.44 -0.73
N GLN A 37 -20.72 15.27 -1.59
CA GLN A 37 -20.57 14.63 -2.91
C GLN A 37 -19.98 15.64 -3.90
N PRO A 38 -18.87 15.32 -4.60
CA PRO A 38 -18.30 16.24 -5.57
C PRO A 38 -19.24 16.45 -6.77
N ALA A 39 -19.43 17.70 -7.17
CA ALA A 39 -20.09 18.01 -8.40
C ALA A 39 -19.12 17.93 -9.60
N PRO A 40 -19.60 17.84 -10.85
CA PRO A 40 -18.77 17.90 -12.05
C PRO A 40 -17.79 19.07 -12.07
N GLN A 41 -18.20 20.22 -11.52
CA GLN A 41 -17.36 21.41 -11.40
C GLN A 41 -16.15 21.22 -10.46
N ASP A 42 -16.30 20.40 -9.43
CA ASP A 42 -15.19 20.09 -8.51
C ASP A 42 -14.13 19.24 -9.21
N VAL A 43 -14.56 18.30 -10.08
CA VAL A 43 -13.65 17.51 -10.93
C VAL A 43 -12.84 18.44 -11.84
N LYS A 44 -13.52 19.35 -12.54
CA LYS A 44 -12.88 20.33 -13.42
C LYS A 44 -11.91 21.24 -12.66
N LYS A 45 -12.32 21.74 -11.50
CA LYS A 45 -11.47 22.57 -10.63
C LYS A 45 -10.22 21.82 -10.16
N ALA A 46 -10.36 20.56 -9.75
CA ALA A 46 -9.24 19.71 -9.35
C ALA A 46 -8.26 19.50 -10.52
N ALA A 47 -8.78 19.16 -11.71
CA ALA A 47 -7.98 18.98 -12.92
C ALA A 47 -7.22 20.26 -13.32
N LEU A 48 -7.90 21.40 -13.37
CA LEU A 48 -7.28 22.68 -13.69
C LEU A 48 -6.23 23.12 -12.66
N THR A 49 -6.47 22.84 -11.37
CA THR A 49 -5.49 23.12 -10.31
C THR A 49 -4.26 22.24 -10.46
N ALA A 50 -4.45 20.97 -10.76
CA ALA A 50 -3.37 20.04 -10.99
C ALA A 50 -2.51 20.42 -12.20
N LEU A 51 -3.12 20.85 -13.31
CA LEU A 51 -2.41 21.31 -14.50
C LEU A 51 -1.45 22.47 -14.22
N LYS A 52 -1.85 23.42 -13.37
CA LYS A 52 -1.00 24.56 -12.98
C LYS A 52 0.27 24.13 -12.24
N THR A 53 0.23 22.99 -11.56
CA THR A 53 1.34 22.48 -10.72
C THR A 53 2.15 21.39 -11.41
N MET A 54 1.53 20.56 -12.26
CA MET A 54 2.16 19.40 -12.91
C MET A 54 2.79 19.73 -14.28
N GLY A 55 2.27 20.72 -15.01
CA GLY A 55 2.73 21.03 -16.36
C GLY A 55 2.69 19.79 -17.26
N GLU A 56 3.79 19.49 -17.96
CA GLU A 56 3.89 18.34 -18.87
C GLU A 56 3.74 16.98 -18.22
N PHE A 57 3.95 16.86 -16.90
CA PHE A 57 3.77 15.60 -16.14
C PHE A 57 2.30 15.18 -16.01
N SER A 58 1.36 16.02 -16.38
CA SER A 58 -0.07 15.68 -16.46
C SER A 58 -0.32 14.49 -17.39
N LYS A 59 0.42 14.37 -18.50
CA LYS A 59 0.30 13.28 -19.45
C LYS A 59 0.63 11.89 -18.88
N ASP A 60 1.35 11.83 -17.76
CA ASP A 60 1.66 10.60 -17.04
C ASP A 60 0.74 10.36 -15.83
N SER A 61 -0.15 11.28 -15.54
CA SER A 61 -1.04 11.30 -14.38
C SER A 61 -2.48 11.00 -14.76
N GLU A 62 -3.25 10.43 -13.83
CA GLU A 62 -4.65 10.09 -14.03
C GLU A 62 -5.54 10.96 -13.11
N ILE A 63 -6.76 11.29 -13.59
CA ILE A 63 -7.82 11.77 -12.70
C ILE A 63 -8.37 10.54 -11.98
N ALA A 64 -8.32 10.52 -10.65
CA ALA A 64 -8.60 9.32 -9.87
C ALA A 64 -9.77 9.52 -8.91
N PHE A 65 -10.85 8.77 -9.12
CA PHE A 65 -12.01 8.72 -8.25
C PHE A 65 -11.79 7.68 -7.15
N PHE A 66 -11.70 8.14 -5.91
CA PHE A 66 -11.50 7.32 -4.72
C PHE A 66 -12.66 7.49 -3.73
N GLY A 67 -12.75 6.59 -2.77
CA GLY A 67 -13.69 6.67 -1.65
C GLY A 67 -14.60 5.46 -1.58
N GLY A 68 -15.87 5.63 -1.96
CA GLY A 68 -16.83 4.54 -2.04
C GLY A 68 -16.63 3.63 -3.25
N SER A 69 -17.68 2.89 -3.59
CA SER A 69 -17.71 2.06 -4.80
C SER A 69 -18.18 2.92 -5.96
N PHE A 70 -17.26 3.36 -6.82
CA PHE A 70 -17.56 4.33 -7.88
C PHE A 70 -18.62 3.82 -8.87
N THR A 71 -18.62 2.54 -9.22
CA THR A 71 -19.59 1.95 -10.15
C THR A 71 -20.94 1.57 -9.50
N ALA A 72 -21.06 1.73 -8.17
CA ALA A 72 -22.29 1.48 -7.42
C ALA A 72 -23.05 2.75 -7.03
N ILE A 73 -22.56 3.94 -7.39
CA ILE A 73 -23.29 5.19 -7.23
C ILE A 73 -24.39 5.31 -8.31
N ASP A 74 -25.28 6.28 -8.15
CA ASP A 74 -26.28 6.57 -9.17
C ASP A 74 -25.65 6.71 -10.56
N ARG A 75 -26.25 6.11 -11.58
CA ARG A 75 -25.70 6.00 -12.93
C ARG A 75 -25.51 7.37 -13.58
N ASP A 76 -26.50 8.25 -13.47
CA ASP A 76 -26.45 9.57 -14.09
C ASP A 76 -25.41 10.46 -13.39
N TYR A 77 -25.31 10.31 -12.08
CA TYR A 77 -24.27 11.00 -11.30
C TYR A 77 -22.88 10.50 -11.67
N MET A 78 -22.66 9.18 -11.76
CA MET A 78 -21.39 8.60 -12.22
C MET A 78 -20.99 9.13 -13.60
N VAL A 79 -21.92 9.10 -14.54
CA VAL A 79 -21.70 9.60 -15.91
C VAL A 79 -21.38 11.08 -15.93
N SER A 80 -22.04 11.88 -15.07
CA SER A 80 -21.76 13.32 -14.97
C SER A 80 -20.33 13.62 -14.53
N LEU A 81 -19.80 12.85 -13.57
CA LEU A 81 -18.40 12.96 -13.12
C LEU A 81 -17.42 12.48 -14.20
N LEU A 82 -17.72 11.36 -14.86
CA LEU A 82 -16.90 10.85 -15.96
C LEU A 82 -16.85 11.84 -17.14
N LYS A 83 -17.97 12.44 -17.53
CA LYS A 83 -18.01 13.50 -18.56
C LYS A 83 -17.10 14.68 -18.20
N ALA A 84 -17.15 15.14 -16.94
CA ALA A 84 -16.30 16.23 -16.48
C ALA A 84 -14.80 15.87 -16.51
N ALA A 85 -14.44 14.64 -16.20
CA ALA A 85 -13.06 14.14 -16.32
C ALA A 85 -12.64 13.96 -17.78
N TYR A 86 -13.54 13.51 -18.65
CA TYR A 86 -13.28 13.29 -20.07
C TYR A 86 -12.97 14.57 -20.85
N GLU A 87 -13.41 15.73 -20.39
CA GLU A 87 -13.01 17.03 -20.97
C GLU A 87 -11.48 17.26 -20.95
N PHE A 88 -10.75 16.49 -20.17
CA PHE A 88 -9.29 16.57 -20.02
C PHE A 88 -8.57 15.35 -20.61
N HIS A 89 -9.22 14.56 -21.48
CA HIS A 89 -8.67 13.30 -22.00
C HIS A 89 -7.38 13.46 -22.81
N ASP A 90 -7.19 14.61 -23.47
CA ASP A 90 -5.97 14.95 -24.22
C ASP A 90 -4.82 15.41 -23.33
N VAL A 91 -5.10 15.71 -22.05
CA VAL A 91 -4.15 16.34 -21.12
C VAL A 91 -3.66 15.36 -20.06
N PHE A 92 -4.56 14.52 -19.55
CA PHE A 92 -4.22 13.45 -18.61
C PHE A 92 -4.16 12.11 -19.33
N LYS A 93 -3.38 11.17 -18.77
CA LYS A 93 -3.27 9.79 -19.26
C LYS A 93 -4.62 9.10 -19.37
N GLY A 94 -5.54 9.42 -18.47
CA GLY A 94 -6.87 8.83 -18.40
C GLY A 94 -7.51 8.99 -17.03
N VAL A 95 -8.50 8.15 -16.77
CA VAL A 95 -9.23 8.11 -15.51
C VAL A 95 -8.95 6.80 -14.78
N ARG A 96 -8.76 6.88 -13.46
CA ARG A 96 -8.67 5.74 -12.55
C ARG A 96 -9.86 5.74 -11.62
N ILE A 97 -10.44 4.58 -11.38
CA ILE A 97 -11.56 4.43 -10.43
C ILE A 97 -11.26 3.35 -9.39
N SER A 98 -11.88 3.47 -8.22
CA SER A 98 -11.90 2.41 -7.21
C SER A 98 -13.32 1.93 -7.02
N THR A 99 -13.52 0.60 -7.03
CA THR A 99 -14.85 0.02 -6.89
C THR A 99 -14.82 -1.38 -6.26
N ARG A 100 -16.01 -1.96 -6.10
CA ARG A 100 -16.23 -3.31 -5.58
C ARG A 100 -16.23 -4.34 -6.72
N PRO A 101 -15.81 -5.61 -6.46
CA PRO A 101 -15.83 -6.65 -7.48
C PRO A 101 -17.25 -6.99 -7.99
N ASP A 102 -18.25 -6.95 -7.10
CA ASP A 102 -19.65 -7.25 -7.40
C ASP A 102 -20.39 -6.12 -8.15
N CYS A 103 -19.70 -5.02 -8.44
CA CYS A 103 -20.23 -3.87 -9.20
C CYS A 103 -19.51 -3.71 -10.57
N ILE A 104 -19.01 -4.81 -11.12
CA ILE A 104 -18.34 -4.88 -12.42
C ILE A 104 -19.06 -5.90 -13.29
N ASP A 105 -19.58 -5.43 -14.42
CA ASP A 105 -20.10 -6.22 -15.50
C ASP A 105 -19.65 -5.66 -16.86
N GLU A 106 -20.05 -6.30 -17.93
CA GLU A 106 -19.63 -5.93 -19.29
C GLU A 106 -20.13 -4.54 -19.69
N GLU A 107 -21.39 -4.22 -19.38
CA GLU A 107 -22.00 -2.91 -19.70
C GLU A 107 -21.28 -1.77 -18.98
N VAL A 108 -20.99 -1.97 -17.70
CA VAL A 108 -20.22 -1.00 -16.90
C VAL A 108 -18.83 -0.79 -17.49
N LEU A 109 -18.12 -1.87 -17.85
CA LEU A 109 -16.78 -1.76 -18.44
C LEU A 109 -16.78 -1.03 -19.79
N ASP A 110 -17.75 -1.31 -20.66
CA ASP A 110 -17.87 -0.62 -21.95
C ASP A 110 -18.18 0.88 -21.75
N LEU A 111 -19.05 1.21 -20.81
CA LEU A 111 -19.30 2.59 -20.42
C LEU A 111 -18.03 3.29 -19.91
N LEU A 112 -17.32 2.67 -18.99
CA LEU A 112 -16.07 3.23 -18.43
C LEU A 112 -15.04 3.48 -19.54
N LYS A 113 -14.93 2.56 -20.50
CA LYS A 113 -14.02 2.67 -21.64
C LYS A 113 -14.36 3.87 -22.53
N SER A 114 -15.66 4.15 -22.72
CA SER A 114 -16.11 5.30 -23.53
C SER A 114 -15.75 6.66 -22.94
N TYR A 115 -15.44 6.71 -21.64
CA TYR A 115 -14.98 7.90 -20.92
C TYR A 115 -13.48 7.91 -20.57
N ASN A 116 -12.65 7.19 -21.33
CA ASN A 116 -11.20 7.13 -21.14
C ASN A 116 -10.77 6.66 -19.74
N VAL A 117 -11.54 5.75 -19.12
CA VAL A 117 -11.06 5.05 -17.92
C VAL A 117 -9.94 4.11 -18.37
N THR A 118 -8.79 4.19 -17.72
CA THR A 118 -7.58 3.42 -18.06
C THR A 118 -7.23 2.41 -16.99
N ALA A 119 -7.66 2.63 -15.74
CA ALA A 119 -7.32 1.78 -14.62
C ALA A 119 -8.49 1.61 -13.65
N ILE A 120 -8.69 0.37 -13.19
CA ILE A 120 -9.73 0.00 -12.22
C ILE A 120 -9.06 -0.67 -11.01
N GLU A 121 -9.29 -0.12 -9.81
CA GLU A 121 -8.84 -0.69 -8.55
C GLU A 121 -10.00 -1.40 -7.85
N LEU A 122 -9.92 -2.72 -7.67
CA LEU A 122 -10.92 -3.50 -6.96
C LEU A 122 -10.59 -3.62 -5.46
N GLY A 123 -11.56 -3.32 -4.63
CA GLY A 123 -11.50 -3.54 -3.20
C GLY A 123 -11.74 -5.01 -2.83
N ALA A 124 -10.83 -5.91 -3.12
CA ALA A 124 -10.91 -7.32 -2.74
C ALA A 124 -10.95 -7.51 -1.21
N GLN A 125 -10.06 -6.83 -0.52
CA GLN A 125 -9.81 -6.85 0.92
C GLN A 125 -9.30 -8.21 1.43
N SER A 126 -9.95 -9.33 1.12
CA SER A 126 -9.55 -10.71 1.38
C SER A 126 -9.91 -11.60 0.19
N MET A 127 -9.28 -12.78 0.11
CA MET A 127 -9.61 -13.87 -0.80
C MET A 127 -10.03 -15.14 0.00
N ASP A 128 -10.53 -14.92 1.22
CA ASP A 128 -11.13 -15.92 2.10
C ASP A 128 -12.58 -15.53 2.37
N ASP A 129 -13.52 -16.40 1.96
CA ASP A 129 -14.96 -16.10 2.00
C ASP A 129 -15.50 -16.01 3.44
N GLU A 130 -14.92 -16.74 4.41
CA GLU A 130 -15.28 -16.58 5.81
C GLU A 130 -14.91 -15.19 6.34
N VAL A 131 -13.72 -14.72 6.01
CA VAL A 131 -13.24 -13.36 6.37
C VAL A 131 -14.11 -12.31 5.70
N LEU A 132 -14.42 -12.47 4.41
CA LEU A 132 -15.28 -11.55 3.66
C LEU A 132 -16.68 -11.46 4.28
N ALA A 133 -17.31 -12.58 4.58
CA ALA A 133 -18.62 -12.64 5.21
C ALA A 133 -18.62 -12.02 6.61
N ALA A 134 -17.63 -12.37 7.45
CA ALA A 134 -17.48 -11.85 8.80
C ALA A 134 -17.32 -10.32 8.86
N ASN A 135 -16.85 -9.71 7.77
CA ASN A 135 -16.63 -8.27 7.65
C ASN A 135 -17.69 -7.56 6.76
N ASN A 136 -18.83 -8.19 6.49
CA ASN A 136 -19.92 -7.64 5.67
C ASN A 136 -19.48 -7.11 4.30
N ARG A 137 -18.55 -7.84 3.63
CA ARG A 137 -18.07 -7.38 2.33
C ARG A 137 -19.11 -7.54 1.23
N GLY A 138 -20.01 -8.53 1.34
CA GLY A 138 -21.11 -8.78 0.40
C GLY A 138 -20.67 -9.25 -0.99
N HIS A 139 -19.40 -9.66 -1.15
CA HIS A 139 -18.87 -10.33 -2.33
C HIS A 139 -18.00 -11.52 -1.93
N SER A 140 -17.74 -12.43 -2.87
CA SER A 140 -16.90 -13.61 -2.71
C SER A 140 -15.52 -13.44 -3.37
N ALA A 141 -14.58 -14.34 -3.02
CA ALA A 141 -13.29 -14.44 -3.69
C ALA A 141 -13.47 -14.74 -5.20
N GLU A 142 -14.41 -15.60 -5.57
CA GLU A 142 -14.72 -15.90 -6.97
C GLU A 142 -15.15 -14.65 -7.76
N GLN A 143 -15.95 -13.77 -7.15
CA GLN A 143 -16.32 -12.51 -7.79
C GLN A 143 -15.12 -11.57 -8.02
N VAL A 144 -14.13 -11.58 -7.11
CA VAL A 144 -12.86 -10.86 -7.33
C VAL A 144 -12.12 -11.42 -8.52
N GLU A 145 -12.01 -12.75 -8.64
CA GLU A 145 -11.34 -13.43 -9.77
C GLU A 145 -12.03 -13.11 -11.09
N LYS A 146 -13.36 -13.24 -11.13
CA LYS A 146 -14.18 -12.98 -12.32
C LYS A 146 -14.08 -11.52 -12.78
N ALA A 147 -14.23 -10.57 -11.86
CA ALA A 147 -14.10 -9.15 -12.16
C ALA A 147 -12.68 -8.79 -12.63
N SER A 148 -11.65 -9.36 -12.01
CA SER A 148 -10.25 -9.17 -12.41
C SER A 148 -9.99 -9.64 -13.84
N LYS A 149 -10.53 -10.79 -14.21
CA LYS A 149 -10.43 -11.33 -15.56
C LYS A 149 -11.10 -10.40 -16.58
N PHE A 150 -12.34 -9.99 -16.34
CA PHE A 150 -13.07 -9.08 -17.23
C PHE A 150 -12.36 -7.73 -17.43
N ILE A 151 -11.83 -7.14 -16.35
CA ILE A 151 -11.08 -5.88 -16.41
C ILE A 151 -9.86 -6.02 -17.33
N LYS A 152 -9.11 -7.11 -17.20
CA LYS A 152 -7.93 -7.37 -18.04
C LYS A 152 -8.31 -7.66 -19.50
N GLU A 153 -9.34 -8.46 -19.75
CA GLU A 153 -9.84 -8.79 -21.10
C GLU A 153 -10.32 -7.54 -21.86
N LYS A 154 -10.92 -6.59 -21.16
CA LYS A 154 -11.32 -5.29 -21.74
C LYS A 154 -10.15 -4.30 -21.89
N GLY A 155 -8.93 -4.67 -21.47
CA GLY A 155 -7.70 -3.88 -21.65
C GLY A 155 -7.49 -2.76 -20.65
N PHE A 156 -8.12 -2.82 -19.47
CA PHE A 156 -7.83 -1.89 -18.37
C PHE A 156 -6.63 -2.35 -17.54
N SER A 157 -5.93 -1.40 -16.95
CA SER A 157 -4.97 -1.70 -15.88
C SER A 157 -5.72 -2.12 -14.62
N LEU A 158 -5.35 -3.30 -14.08
CA LEU A 158 -5.96 -3.88 -12.89
C LEU A 158 -5.15 -3.48 -11.63
N GLY A 159 -5.83 -2.85 -10.68
CA GLY A 159 -5.34 -2.68 -9.31
C GLY A 159 -6.13 -3.56 -8.34
N LEU A 160 -5.46 -4.17 -7.36
CA LEU A 160 -6.14 -4.89 -6.29
C LEU A 160 -5.79 -4.29 -4.93
N GLN A 161 -6.81 -4.11 -4.08
CA GLN A 161 -6.62 -3.64 -2.71
C GLN A 161 -6.92 -4.78 -1.75
N MET A 162 -6.01 -5.02 -0.80
CA MET A 162 -6.19 -5.99 0.27
C MET A 162 -5.97 -5.36 1.64
N MET A 163 -6.55 -5.98 2.64
CA MET A 163 -6.34 -5.65 4.05
C MET A 163 -5.71 -6.81 4.78
N THR A 164 -4.97 -6.53 5.85
CA THR A 164 -4.43 -7.54 6.76
C THR A 164 -5.05 -7.38 8.14
N GLY A 165 -5.29 -8.50 8.84
CA GLY A 165 -5.82 -8.49 10.20
C GLY A 165 -7.29 -8.11 10.28
N LEU A 166 -8.11 -8.46 9.30
CA LEU A 166 -9.56 -8.35 9.39
C LEU A 166 -10.13 -9.32 10.44
N TYR A 167 -11.34 -9.05 10.94
CA TYR A 167 -12.03 -9.98 11.85
C TYR A 167 -12.10 -11.37 11.22
N LYS A 168 -11.86 -12.43 12.04
CA LYS A 168 -11.74 -13.83 11.61
C LYS A 168 -10.57 -14.15 10.66
N SER A 169 -9.67 -13.19 10.35
CA SER A 169 -8.45 -13.48 9.63
C SER A 169 -7.34 -13.97 10.55
N THR A 170 -6.36 -14.63 9.96
CA THR A 170 -5.08 -15.02 10.57
C THR A 170 -3.91 -14.60 9.68
N LEU A 171 -2.69 -14.64 10.20
CA LEU A 171 -1.48 -14.31 9.41
C LEU A 171 -1.38 -15.20 8.16
N GLU A 172 -1.77 -16.46 8.28
CA GLU A 172 -1.79 -17.46 7.19
C GLU A 172 -2.85 -17.10 6.14
N LYS A 173 -4.11 -16.82 6.56
CA LYS A 173 -5.20 -16.42 5.65
C LYS A 173 -4.86 -15.14 4.89
N ASP A 174 -4.23 -14.19 5.56
CA ASP A 174 -3.80 -12.94 4.91
C ASP A 174 -2.68 -13.19 3.89
N MET A 175 -1.72 -14.09 4.18
CA MET A 175 -0.68 -14.47 3.23
C MET A 175 -1.26 -15.27 2.05
N GLU A 176 -2.22 -16.17 2.28
CA GLU A 176 -2.94 -16.86 1.21
C GLU A 176 -3.71 -15.88 0.32
N THR A 177 -4.33 -14.85 0.93
CA THR A 177 -4.94 -13.74 0.17
C THR A 177 -3.92 -13.07 -0.73
N ALA A 178 -2.72 -12.76 -0.23
CA ALA A 178 -1.66 -12.16 -1.05
C ALA A 178 -1.21 -13.08 -2.20
N LEU A 179 -1.10 -14.40 -1.96
CA LEU A 179 -0.75 -15.39 -2.99
C LEU A 179 -1.84 -15.48 -4.07
N LYS A 180 -3.12 -15.54 -3.69
CA LYS A 180 -4.25 -15.56 -4.64
C LYS A 180 -4.31 -14.26 -5.46
N ILE A 181 -4.12 -13.10 -4.84
CA ILE A 181 -4.02 -11.81 -5.53
C ILE A 181 -2.84 -11.81 -6.51
N ALA A 182 -1.68 -12.31 -6.10
CA ALA A 182 -0.51 -12.37 -6.97
C ALA A 182 -0.73 -13.29 -8.19
N ALA A 183 -1.51 -14.37 -8.03
CA ALA A 183 -1.89 -15.27 -9.13
C ALA A 183 -2.77 -14.59 -10.18
N LEU A 184 -3.57 -13.60 -9.79
CA LEU A 184 -4.38 -12.78 -10.72
C LEU A 184 -3.54 -11.79 -11.54
N GLN A 185 -2.25 -11.64 -11.20
CA GLN A 185 -1.31 -10.77 -11.93
C GLN A 185 -1.82 -9.33 -12.13
N PRO A 186 -2.19 -8.60 -11.08
CA PRO A 186 -2.56 -7.20 -11.19
C PRO A 186 -1.33 -6.34 -11.52
N ASP A 187 -1.55 -5.19 -12.17
CA ASP A 187 -0.48 -4.21 -12.40
C ASP A 187 -0.05 -3.53 -11.09
N THR A 188 -1.01 -3.35 -10.20
CA THR A 188 -0.77 -2.65 -8.92
C THR A 188 -1.50 -3.30 -7.76
N VAL A 189 -0.89 -3.22 -6.58
CA VAL A 189 -1.51 -3.65 -5.31
C VAL A 189 -1.42 -2.54 -4.26
N ARG A 190 -2.47 -2.45 -3.44
CA ARG A 190 -2.47 -1.69 -2.18
C ARG A 190 -2.67 -2.65 -1.01
N ILE A 191 -1.86 -2.49 0.03
CA ILE A 191 -1.95 -3.29 1.26
C ILE A 191 -2.28 -2.34 2.42
N TYR A 192 -3.40 -2.60 3.06
CA TYR A 192 -3.88 -1.80 4.19
C TYR A 192 -3.94 -2.64 5.47
N PRO A 193 -2.98 -2.48 6.40
CA PRO A 193 -3.15 -3.02 7.75
C PRO A 193 -4.42 -2.48 8.38
N THR A 194 -5.17 -3.36 9.05
CA THR A 194 -6.42 -2.98 9.72
C THR A 194 -6.13 -2.03 10.86
N VAL A 195 -6.77 -0.88 10.83
CA VAL A 195 -6.82 0.09 11.92
C VAL A 195 -8.25 0.13 12.42
N ILE A 196 -8.41 -0.07 13.71
CA ILE A 196 -9.71 -0.12 14.37
C ILE A 196 -10.16 1.30 14.70
N MET A 197 -11.31 1.69 14.17
CA MET A 197 -11.86 3.04 14.31
C MET A 197 -13.08 3.03 15.23
N LYS A 198 -13.29 4.13 15.95
CA LYS A 198 -14.55 4.39 16.66
C LYS A 198 -15.73 4.39 15.69
N ASN A 199 -16.90 4.07 16.20
CA ASN A 199 -18.15 4.09 15.45
C ASN A 199 -18.12 3.17 14.22
N THR A 200 -17.50 1.99 14.36
CA THR A 200 -17.49 0.89 13.38
C THR A 200 -17.84 -0.42 14.10
N ALA A 201 -18.48 -1.35 13.38
CA ALA A 201 -18.78 -2.67 13.96
C ALA A 201 -17.49 -3.40 14.43
N LEU A 202 -16.38 -3.21 13.73
CA LEU A 202 -15.08 -3.75 14.15
C LEU A 202 -14.58 -3.10 15.46
N GLY A 203 -14.86 -1.80 15.63
CA GLY A 203 -14.59 -1.07 16.87
C GLY A 203 -15.39 -1.64 18.06
N ASP A 204 -16.66 -1.96 17.84
CA ASP A 204 -17.52 -2.55 18.87
C ASP A 204 -17.05 -3.96 19.25
N LEU A 205 -16.69 -4.81 18.28
CA LEU A 205 -16.08 -6.14 18.52
C LEU A 205 -14.77 -6.04 19.32
N TYR A 206 -13.94 -5.04 19.03
CA TYR A 206 -12.71 -4.81 19.77
C TYR A 206 -12.98 -4.38 21.23
N LEU A 207 -13.89 -3.44 21.43
CA LEU A 207 -14.27 -2.96 22.77
C LEU A 207 -14.96 -4.05 23.59
N GLY A 208 -15.76 -4.92 22.94
CA GLY A 208 -16.38 -6.10 23.53
C GLY A 208 -15.43 -7.26 23.84
N GLY A 209 -14.17 -7.18 23.38
CA GLY A 209 -13.17 -8.24 23.59
C GLY A 209 -13.27 -9.43 22.64
N GLU A 210 -14.16 -9.36 21.64
CA GLU A 210 -14.38 -10.42 20.65
C GLU A 210 -13.35 -10.39 19.49
N TYR A 211 -12.66 -9.27 19.31
CA TYR A 211 -11.62 -9.08 18.30
C TYR A 211 -10.35 -8.51 18.92
N LYS A 212 -9.22 -9.11 18.56
CA LYS A 212 -7.89 -8.63 18.92
C LYS A 212 -7.06 -8.41 17.65
N PRO A 213 -6.55 -7.18 17.40
CA PRO A 213 -5.67 -6.93 16.26
C PRO A 213 -4.31 -7.62 16.43
N TYR A 214 -3.64 -7.87 15.33
CA TYR A 214 -2.24 -8.30 15.36
C TYR A 214 -1.36 -7.29 16.07
N SER A 215 -0.23 -7.77 16.62
CA SER A 215 0.79 -6.88 17.13
C SER A 215 1.36 -6.01 15.99
N PHE A 216 1.94 -4.87 16.34
CA PHE A 216 2.60 -4.02 15.35
C PHE A 216 3.72 -4.79 14.64
N GLU A 217 4.49 -5.59 15.38
CA GLU A 217 5.62 -6.34 14.85
C GLU A 217 5.17 -7.46 13.90
N ASP A 218 4.14 -8.24 14.26
CA ASP A 218 3.57 -9.27 13.37
C ASP A 218 3.02 -8.65 12.09
N THR A 219 2.34 -7.50 12.20
CA THR A 219 1.82 -6.78 11.04
C THR A 219 2.95 -6.30 10.13
N VAL A 220 4.02 -5.74 10.69
CA VAL A 220 5.20 -5.31 9.91
C VAL A 220 5.86 -6.50 9.24
N LYS A 221 6.01 -7.63 9.97
CA LYS A 221 6.58 -8.86 9.39
C LYS A 221 5.75 -9.34 8.21
N LEU A 222 4.45 -9.56 8.41
CA LEU A 222 3.52 -10.02 7.39
C LEU A 222 3.53 -9.10 6.15
N CYS A 223 3.41 -7.80 6.36
CA CYS A 223 3.40 -6.82 5.26
C CYS A 223 4.75 -6.76 4.52
N SER A 224 5.87 -7.03 5.20
CA SER A 224 7.19 -7.11 4.57
C SER A 224 7.31 -8.37 3.71
N ASP A 225 6.79 -9.50 4.18
CA ASP A 225 6.77 -10.75 3.42
C ASP A 225 5.88 -10.62 2.16
N MET A 226 4.70 -10.01 2.29
CA MET A 226 3.83 -9.68 1.16
C MET A 226 4.50 -8.72 0.16
N LEU A 227 5.22 -7.72 0.65
CA LEU A 227 5.94 -6.77 -0.19
C LEU A 227 7.00 -7.48 -1.05
N LYS A 228 7.78 -8.40 -0.45
CA LYS A 228 8.73 -9.24 -1.19
C LYS A 228 8.02 -10.10 -2.23
N LEU A 229 6.94 -10.81 -1.84
CA LEU A 229 6.14 -11.65 -2.73
C LEU A 229 5.70 -10.88 -3.98
N PHE A 230 5.09 -9.70 -3.82
CA PHE A 230 4.60 -8.91 -4.95
C PHE A 230 5.75 -8.40 -5.82
N MET A 231 6.86 -7.96 -5.22
CA MET A 231 8.03 -7.50 -5.98
C MET A 231 8.68 -8.64 -6.77
N ASP A 232 8.79 -9.84 -6.22
CA ASP A 232 9.33 -11.02 -6.89
C ASP A 232 8.45 -11.46 -8.07
N LYS A 233 7.15 -11.18 -8.00
CA LYS A 233 6.18 -11.39 -9.09
C LYS A 233 6.07 -10.20 -10.06
N ASN A 234 6.94 -9.19 -9.93
CA ASN A 234 6.91 -7.93 -10.70
C ASN A 234 5.59 -7.14 -10.57
N ILE A 235 4.87 -7.30 -9.47
CA ILE A 235 3.64 -6.58 -9.16
C ILE A 235 4.00 -5.33 -8.33
N LYS A 236 3.55 -4.16 -8.78
CA LYS A 236 3.89 -2.90 -8.13
C LYS A 236 3.02 -2.64 -6.90
N VAL A 237 3.60 -2.67 -5.70
CA VAL A 237 2.91 -2.21 -4.48
C VAL A 237 2.95 -0.67 -4.43
N ILE A 238 1.85 -0.04 -4.84
CA ILE A 238 1.74 1.43 -4.91
C ILE A 238 1.38 2.07 -3.58
N ARG A 239 0.84 1.30 -2.64
CA ARG A 239 0.53 1.75 -1.29
C ARG A 239 0.71 0.61 -0.29
N LEU A 240 1.34 0.93 0.85
CA LEU A 240 1.43 0.07 2.02
C LEU A 240 1.23 0.94 3.27
N GLY A 241 0.16 0.67 4.03
CA GLY A 241 -0.27 1.48 5.17
C GLY A 241 -1.22 2.62 4.81
N LEU A 242 -1.88 3.19 5.81
CA LEU A 242 -2.83 4.28 5.68
C LEU A 242 -2.15 5.65 5.56
N HIS A 243 -2.85 6.60 4.93
CA HIS A 243 -2.44 8.00 4.94
C HIS A 243 -2.63 8.59 6.35
N TYR A 244 -1.80 9.56 6.66
CA TYR A 244 -2.02 10.40 7.82
C TYR A 244 -3.27 11.28 7.61
N SER A 245 -4.14 11.32 8.61
CA SER A 245 -5.13 12.36 8.78
C SER A 245 -5.36 12.60 10.28
N GLU A 246 -5.78 13.80 10.64
CA GLU A 246 -6.06 14.15 12.04
C GLU A 246 -7.25 13.34 12.56
N GLU A 247 -8.26 13.11 11.71
CA GLU A 247 -9.43 12.31 12.01
C GLU A 247 -9.06 10.85 12.30
N LEU A 248 -8.15 10.27 11.50
CA LEU A 248 -7.64 8.92 11.73
C LEU A 248 -7.01 8.81 13.13
N LEU A 249 -6.19 9.77 13.51
CA LEU A 249 -5.53 9.75 14.83
C LEU A 249 -6.51 9.93 15.98
N ARG A 250 -7.48 10.82 15.82
CA ARG A 250 -8.51 11.11 16.83
C ARG A 250 -9.43 9.92 17.09
N ASP A 251 -9.81 9.21 16.02
CA ASP A 251 -10.85 8.18 16.06
C ASP A 251 -10.28 6.76 16.11
N ARG A 252 -8.96 6.58 16.04
CA ARG A 252 -8.29 5.29 16.16
C ARG A 252 -8.40 4.73 17.58
N LEU A 253 -8.83 3.49 17.68
CA LEU A 253 -8.84 2.71 18.93
C LEU A 253 -7.59 1.85 19.05
N ALA A 254 -7.24 1.09 17.99
CA ALA A 254 -6.13 0.16 17.98
C ALA A 254 -5.67 -0.16 16.53
N GLY A 255 -4.76 -1.14 16.40
CA GLY A 255 -4.26 -1.60 15.10
C GLY A 255 -2.91 -0.98 14.72
N ALA A 256 -2.27 -1.59 13.73
CA ALA A 256 -0.92 -1.23 13.32
C ALA A 256 -0.93 0.02 12.42
N TYR A 257 -0.69 1.16 13.01
CA TYR A 257 -0.57 2.43 12.30
C TYR A 257 0.74 3.13 12.61
N HIS A 258 1.43 3.56 11.57
CA HIS A 258 2.57 4.47 11.63
C HIS A 258 2.62 5.31 10.33
N PRO A 259 2.91 6.64 10.38
CA PRO A 259 2.97 7.46 9.17
C PRO A 259 4.05 7.00 8.19
N ALA A 260 5.13 6.41 8.67
CA ALA A 260 6.21 5.80 7.88
C ALA A 260 6.11 4.26 7.83
N PHE A 261 4.89 3.69 7.78
CA PHE A 261 4.70 2.24 7.83
C PHE A 261 5.40 1.51 6.68
N ARG A 262 5.34 2.09 5.47
CA ARG A 262 6.01 1.55 4.28
C ARG A 262 7.53 1.51 4.48
N GLU A 263 8.13 2.57 4.99
CA GLU A 263 9.57 2.67 5.22
C GLU A 263 10.05 1.66 6.29
N ILE A 264 9.21 1.39 7.29
CA ILE A 264 9.50 0.36 8.32
C ILE A 264 9.51 -1.03 7.67
N CYS A 265 8.54 -1.35 6.81
CA CYS A 265 8.51 -2.62 6.08
C CYS A 265 9.70 -2.76 5.11
N ASP A 266 10.00 -1.72 4.33
CA ASP A 266 11.18 -1.69 3.47
C ASP A 266 12.47 -1.93 4.28
N SER A 267 12.61 -1.27 5.44
CA SER A 267 13.76 -1.45 6.35
C SER A 267 13.89 -2.86 6.86
N ARG A 268 12.76 -3.51 7.20
CA ARG A 268 12.74 -4.90 7.65
C ARG A 268 13.19 -5.85 6.53
N CYS A 269 12.69 -5.66 5.30
CA CYS A 269 13.14 -6.46 4.16
C CYS A 269 14.66 -6.41 3.98
N PHE A 270 15.26 -5.21 4.08
CA PHE A 270 16.72 -5.07 4.05
C PHE A 270 17.40 -5.71 5.25
N LEU A 271 16.84 -5.57 6.46
CA LEU A 271 17.42 -6.17 7.67
C LEU A 271 17.54 -7.69 7.56
N GLU A 272 16.51 -8.35 7.04
CA GLU A 272 16.53 -9.81 6.86
C GLU A 272 17.61 -10.23 5.87
N ASN A 273 17.75 -9.54 4.74
CA ASN A 273 18.79 -9.83 3.76
C ASN A 273 20.19 -9.48 4.29
N ILE A 274 20.33 -8.42 5.08
CA ILE A 274 21.57 -8.09 5.79
C ILE A 274 21.91 -9.22 6.78
N LYS A 275 20.94 -9.68 7.58
CA LYS A 275 21.16 -10.80 8.53
C LYS A 275 21.64 -12.05 7.80
N ALA A 276 20.96 -12.44 6.72
CA ALA A 276 21.34 -13.59 5.91
C ALA A 276 22.75 -13.43 5.30
N ALA A 277 23.11 -12.24 4.82
CA ALA A 277 24.42 -11.98 4.24
C ALA A 277 25.57 -11.96 5.28
N PHE A 278 25.27 -11.63 6.53
CA PHE A 278 26.25 -11.75 7.63
C PHE A 278 26.42 -13.18 8.12
N ASP A 279 25.43 -14.05 8.01
CA ASP A 279 25.40 -15.49 8.32
C ASP A 279 26.47 -15.95 9.31
N GLY A 280 26.24 -15.71 10.62
CA GLY A 280 27.13 -16.11 11.70
C GLY A 280 28.46 -15.33 11.80
N ARG A 281 28.72 -14.37 10.93
CA ARG A 281 29.92 -13.54 10.98
C ARG A 281 29.78 -12.50 12.09
N GLU A 282 30.60 -12.62 13.10
CA GLU A 282 30.80 -11.59 14.15
C GLU A 282 32.26 -11.18 14.14
N ASN A 283 32.51 -9.88 14.28
CA ASN A 283 33.87 -9.35 14.44
C ASN A 283 33.97 -8.61 15.76
N LEU A 284 34.03 -9.38 16.83
CA LEU A 284 34.23 -8.86 18.20
C LEU A 284 35.67 -9.14 18.63
N ASP A 285 36.65 -8.44 18.02
CA ASP A 285 38.03 -8.42 18.55
C ASP A 285 38.03 -7.47 19.79
N ILE A 286 37.78 -8.09 20.94
CA ILE A 286 37.76 -7.37 22.23
C ILE A 286 39.14 -7.51 22.88
N ARG A 287 39.85 -6.41 23.00
CA ARG A 287 41.11 -6.32 23.76
C ARG A 287 40.88 -5.54 25.01
N THR A 288 41.50 -5.97 26.11
CA THR A 288 41.49 -5.21 27.37
C THR A 288 42.64 -4.24 27.36
N LEU A 289 42.35 -2.95 27.49
CA LEU A 289 43.36 -1.91 27.68
C LEU A 289 44.01 -2.03 29.05
N PRO A 290 45.23 -1.46 29.24
CA PRO A 290 45.91 -1.48 30.54
C PRO A 290 45.10 -0.88 31.71
N ASN A 291 44.11 -0.03 31.41
CA ASN A 291 43.18 0.56 32.37
C ASN A 291 41.92 -0.29 32.64
N GLY A 292 41.89 -1.54 32.17
CA GLY A 292 40.77 -2.49 32.31
C GLY A 292 39.56 -2.22 31.39
N LYS A 293 39.61 -1.21 30.52
CA LYS A 293 38.50 -0.91 29.61
C LYS A 293 38.57 -1.78 28.32
N PRO A 294 37.43 -2.30 27.82
CA PRO A 294 37.45 -3.03 26.59
C PRO A 294 37.70 -2.12 25.36
N LEU A 295 38.66 -2.49 24.55
CA LEU A 295 38.87 -1.92 23.21
C LEU A 295 38.27 -2.87 22.17
N ILE A 296 37.21 -2.42 21.50
CA ILE A 296 36.60 -3.19 20.38
C ILE A 296 37.15 -2.66 19.06
N LYS A 297 38.02 -3.42 18.41
CA LYS A 297 38.49 -3.10 17.06
C LYS A 297 37.44 -3.56 16.06
N ARG A 298 36.80 -2.60 15.34
CA ARG A 298 35.77 -2.88 14.34
C ARG A 298 36.32 -2.75 12.94
N LYS A 299 36.06 -3.74 12.10
CA LYS A 299 36.31 -3.67 10.66
C LYS A 299 35.15 -2.91 9.97
N LYS A 300 35.42 -2.32 8.81
CA LYS A 300 34.38 -1.72 7.98
C LYS A 300 33.63 -2.81 7.23
N ALA A 301 32.31 -2.73 7.20
CA ALA A 301 31.47 -3.53 6.33
C ALA A 301 30.86 -2.62 5.26
N LEU A 302 31.21 -2.86 4.01
CA LEU A 302 30.62 -2.21 2.85
C LEU A 302 29.35 -2.97 2.47
N ILE A 303 28.20 -2.32 2.57
CA ILE A 303 26.88 -2.85 2.25
C ILE A 303 26.43 -2.21 0.93
N ASN A 304 26.49 -2.99 -0.16
CA ASN A 304 26.02 -2.56 -1.46
C ASN A 304 24.52 -2.92 -1.59
N VAL A 305 23.72 -1.97 -2.03
CA VAL A 305 22.27 -2.07 -2.20
C VAL A 305 21.84 -1.45 -3.53
N ALA A 306 20.63 -1.78 -3.98
CA ALA A 306 20.08 -1.24 -5.22
C ALA A 306 20.07 0.31 -5.22
N LYS A 307 20.20 0.93 -6.38
CA LYS A 307 20.14 2.38 -6.57
C LYS A 307 18.86 2.98 -5.93
N GLY A 308 19.03 4.08 -5.21
CA GLY A 308 17.94 4.76 -4.48
C GLY A 308 17.47 4.05 -3.21
N SER A 309 18.17 2.99 -2.74
CA SER A 309 17.75 2.19 -1.60
C SER A 309 18.55 2.40 -0.32
N VAL A 310 19.58 3.25 -0.33
CA VAL A 310 20.48 3.45 0.83
C VAL A 310 19.70 3.84 2.08
N SER A 311 18.79 4.80 2.00
CA SER A 311 18.02 5.26 3.18
C SER A 311 17.16 4.13 3.79
N LYS A 312 16.57 3.28 2.95
CA LYS A 312 15.76 2.11 3.37
C LYS A 312 16.64 1.03 4.00
N ALA A 313 17.81 0.79 3.43
CA ALA A 313 18.78 -0.20 3.93
C ALA A 313 19.45 0.24 5.24
N VAL A 314 19.68 1.52 5.45
CA VAL A 314 20.10 2.07 6.74
C VAL A 314 19.08 1.79 7.85
N GLY A 315 17.81 1.74 7.44
CA GLY A 315 16.66 1.44 8.30
C GLY A 315 16.03 2.68 8.92
N GLN A 316 14.74 2.57 9.22
CA GLN A 316 14.01 3.62 9.91
C GLN A 316 14.72 3.92 11.24
N SER A 317 15.03 5.22 11.48
CA SER A 317 15.83 5.65 12.63
C SER A 317 17.19 4.96 12.78
N GLY A 318 17.75 4.44 11.68
CA GLY A 318 19.06 3.80 11.66
C GLY A 318 19.11 2.40 12.29
N THR A 319 17.98 1.71 12.39
CA THR A 319 17.86 0.39 13.02
C THR A 319 18.81 -0.65 12.43
N ASN A 320 18.91 -0.74 11.11
CA ASN A 320 19.76 -1.72 10.44
C ASN A 320 21.24 -1.35 10.58
N LYS A 321 21.56 -0.05 10.53
CA LYS A 321 22.89 0.46 10.83
C LYS A 321 23.33 0.07 12.25
N LYS A 322 22.44 0.21 13.23
CA LYS A 322 22.68 -0.17 14.62
C LYS A 322 22.93 -1.68 14.76
N TYR A 323 22.11 -2.52 14.11
CA TYR A 323 22.31 -3.97 14.10
C TYR A 323 23.71 -4.37 13.61
N ILE A 324 24.18 -3.79 12.48
CA ILE A 324 25.51 -4.09 11.92
C ILE A 324 26.61 -3.64 12.89
N PHE A 325 26.41 -2.49 13.55
CA PHE A 325 27.37 -1.98 14.54
C PHE A 325 27.45 -2.89 15.78
N GLU A 326 26.34 -3.45 16.23
CA GLU A 326 26.27 -4.42 17.34
C GLU A 326 26.96 -5.74 16.99
N LYS A 327 26.99 -6.13 15.70
CA LYS A 327 27.77 -7.27 15.20
C LYS A 327 29.28 -7.00 15.10
N GLY A 328 29.76 -5.84 15.54
CA GLY A 328 31.18 -5.50 15.58
C GLY A 328 31.72 -4.84 14.31
N TYR A 329 30.87 -4.36 13.41
CA TYR A 329 31.28 -3.72 12.17
C TYR A 329 30.91 -2.25 12.12
N ILE A 330 31.69 -1.45 11.37
CA ILE A 330 31.35 -0.09 11.01
C ILE A 330 30.65 -0.14 9.62
N PRO A 331 29.32 0.08 9.55
CA PRO A 331 28.61 -0.02 8.29
C PRO A 331 28.85 1.17 7.37
N VAL A 332 29.14 0.88 6.09
CA VAL A 332 29.24 1.84 5.00
C VAL A 332 28.29 1.38 3.90
N PHE A 333 27.27 2.17 3.62
CA PHE A 333 26.29 1.84 2.57
C PHE A 333 26.67 2.50 1.25
N LYS A 334 26.56 1.75 0.13
CA LYS A 334 26.77 2.24 -1.23
C LYS A 334 25.70 1.71 -2.17
N GLU A 335 25.45 2.44 -3.23
CA GLU A 335 24.58 1.99 -4.33
C GLU A 335 25.36 1.12 -5.31
N ASP A 336 24.70 0.07 -5.82
CA ASP A 336 25.17 -0.85 -6.85
C ASP A 336 24.04 -1.05 -7.87
N GLU A 337 24.28 -0.61 -9.12
CA GLU A 337 23.27 -0.69 -10.19
C GLU A 337 22.98 -2.14 -10.65
N SER A 338 23.83 -3.10 -10.30
CA SER A 338 23.60 -4.52 -10.61
C SER A 338 22.58 -5.17 -9.68
N LEU A 339 22.27 -4.53 -8.54
CA LEU A 339 21.34 -5.04 -7.53
C LEU A 339 19.92 -4.54 -7.76
N LYS A 340 18.94 -5.34 -7.38
CA LYS A 340 17.51 -5.04 -7.53
C LYS A 340 16.78 -5.21 -6.21
N ASN A 341 15.66 -4.52 -6.07
CA ASN A 341 14.75 -4.65 -4.92
C ASN A 341 15.49 -4.52 -3.58
N PHE A 342 15.46 -5.57 -2.76
CA PHE A 342 16.08 -5.64 -1.45
C PHE A 342 17.41 -6.42 -1.44
N ASP A 343 18.01 -6.65 -2.61
CA ASP A 343 19.30 -7.34 -2.69
C ASP A 343 20.38 -6.59 -1.90
N VAL A 344 21.23 -7.39 -1.25
CA VAL A 344 22.35 -6.89 -0.45
C VAL A 344 23.60 -7.71 -0.77
N LYS A 345 24.72 -7.02 -1.04
CA LYS A 345 26.06 -7.63 -1.07
C LYS A 345 26.91 -7.00 0.02
N ILE A 346 27.57 -7.83 0.81
CA ILE A 346 28.44 -7.37 1.91
C ILE A 346 29.88 -7.74 1.63
N GLN A 347 30.77 -6.75 1.75
CA GLN A 347 32.21 -6.90 1.70
C GLN A 347 32.83 -6.36 2.98
N ILE A 348 33.62 -7.20 3.68
CA ILE A 348 34.37 -6.75 4.85
C ILE A 348 35.70 -6.15 4.36
N LEU A 349 35.95 -4.92 4.75
CA LEU A 349 37.18 -4.21 4.47
C LEU A 349 38.15 -4.38 5.64
N GLU A 350 39.40 -4.68 5.32
CA GLU A 350 40.49 -4.85 6.31
C GLU A 350 40.82 -3.56 7.06
#